data_31a97ce5b4935c49c7756c0e6dfd77de
#
_entry.id   31a97ce5b4935c49c7756c0e6dfd77de
#
_cell.length_a   1.000
_cell.length_b   1.000
_cell.length_c   1.000
_cell.angle_alpha   90.00
_cell.angle_beta   90.00
_cell.angle_gamma   90.00
#
_symmetry.space_group_name_H-M   'P 1'
#
loop_
_entity.id
_entity.type
_entity.pdbx_description
1 polymer ?
#
loop_
_entity_poly.entity_id
_entity_poly.type
_entity_poly.pdbx_seq_one_letter_code
_entity_poly.pdbx_strand_id
1 'polypeptide(L)'
;MKKVLKTAAKILGILVAIVLVAAVGLVTWLTVTEYKPEAVETVQVAGQASEALNQREFTVLSWNLGYCALGEESDFFMDGGKEVRPDSEELVTKNRIGAEQLIAQTGADFTLLQEVDSDSGRSYGVDEVSLFRASWPNWDSAYALNYSCDFVPYPLPPIGKVHSGLLSFNSFDVREARRISLPCPFSWPMRAANLKRCLLVERIPIEGSERELVLVNLHLEAYDDGEGKKAQTEQLLRLLNEEYAKGNYVVAGGDWNQAFPGTLDAYPIHVKTWVPGVLDPADVGDWSFAFDASVPTCRLLNQPYDPADAENTQYYVIDGFLVSPNLEVSAVETVDQGFAFSDHNPVLLTVSLGE
;
A
#
# COMPACT_ATOMS: atom_id res chain seq x y z
N MET A 1 -21.51 -46.62 -31.44
CA MET A 1 -21.92 -45.68 -30.39
C MET A 1 -21.41 -46.06 -29.01
N LYS A 2 -21.76 -47.16 -28.36
CA LYS A 2 -21.36 -47.51 -26.99
C LYS A 2 -19.83 -47.58 -26.74
N LYS A 3 -19.01 -48.05 -27.70
CA LYS A 3 -17.54 -48.06 -27.62
C LYS A 3 -16.94 -46.67 -27.61
N VAL A 4 -17.42 -45.80 -28.55
CA VAL A 4 -16.95 -44.39 -28.64
C VAL A 4 -17.28 -43.62 -27.36
N LEU A 5 -18.48 -43.81 -26.81
CA LEU A 5 -18.89 -43.19 -25.56
C LEU A 5 -18.01 -43.60 -24.36
N LYS A 6 -17.65 -44.92 -24.28
CA LYS A 6 -16.74 -45.43 -23.25
C LYS A 6 -15.32 -44.87 -23.38
N THR A 7 -14.82 -44.73 -24.59
CA THR A 7 -13.50 -44.12 -24.83
C THR A 7 -13.50 -42.65 -24.50
N ALA A 8 -14.51 -41.88 -24.90
CA ALA A 8 -14.66 -40.47 -24.55
C ALA A 8 -14.73 -40.25 -23.02
N ALA A 9 -15.52 -41.07 -22.32
CA ALA A 9 -15.59 -41.03 -20.84
C ALA A 9 -14.25 -41.36 -20.17
N LYS A 10 -13.46 -42.31 -20.69
CA LYS A 10 -12.11 -42.57 -20.17
C LYS A 10 -11.16 -41.38 -20.39
N ILE A 11 -11.17 -40.77 -21.59
CA ILE A 11 -10.34 -39.60 -21.89
C ILE A 11 -10.72 -38.43 -20.97
N LEU A 12 -12.01 -38.16 -20.82
CA LEU A 12 -12.48 -37.13 -19.91
C LEU A 12 -12.04 -37.41 -18.45
N GLY A 13 -12.17 -38.67 -17.98
CA GLY A 13 -11.71 -39.08 -16.66
C GLY A 13 -10.20 -38.84 -16.45
N ILE A 14 -9.37 -39.14 -17.47
CA ILE A 14 -7.93 -38.90 -17.42
C ILE A 14 -7.65 -37.40 -17.39
N LEU A 15 -8.31 -36.59 -18.20
CA LEU A 15 -8.14 -35.15 -18.22
C LEU A 15 -8.51 -34.52 -16.85
N VAL A 16 -9.63 -34.92 -16.29
CA VAL A 16 -10.04 -34.48 -14.94
C VAL A 16 -9.00 -34.87 -13.88
N ALA A 17 -8.49 -36.12 -13.96
CA ALA A 17 -7.45 -36.57 -13.02
C ALA A 17 -6.15 -35.71 -13.16
N ILE A 18 -5.72 -35.43 -14.37
CA ILE A 18 -4.56 -34.53 -14.63
C ILE A 18 -4.77 -33.15 -14.02
N VAL A 19 -5.93 -32.54 -14.25
CA VAL A 19 -6.27 -31.22 -13.68
C VAL A 19 -6.27 -31.25 -12.16
N LEU A 20 -6.85 -32.29 -11.54
CA LEU A 20 -6.86 -32.44 -10.09
C LEU A 20 -5.44 -32.62 -9.52
N VAL A 21 -4.60 -33.43 -10.15
CA VAL A 21 -3.19 -33.60 -9.73
C VAL A 21 -2.43 -32.28 -9.85
N ALA A 22 -2.63 -31.55 -10.95
CA ALA A 22 -2.00 -30.23 -11.14
C ALA A 22 -2.48 -29.23 -10.08
N ALA A 23 -3.78 -29.18 -9.78
CA ALA A 23 -4.34 -28.29 -8.75
C ALA A 23 -3.82 -28.63 -7.35
N VAL A 24 -3.79 -29.92 -6.97
CA VAL A 24 -3.22 -30.38 -5.70
C VAL A 24 -1.72 -30.04 -5.64
N GLY A 25 -0.98 -30.27 -6.72
CA GLY A 25 0.44 -29.93 -6.81
C GLY A 25 0.68 -28.42 -6.60
N LEU A 26 -0.11 -27.58 -7.28
CA LEU A 26 -0.04 -26.13 -7.14
C LEU A 26 -0.34 -25.66 -5.70
N VAL A 27 -1.45 -26.12 -5.12
CA VAL A 27 -1.83 -25.75 -3.74
C VAL A 27 -0.78 -26.23 -2.74
N THR A 28 -0.22 -27.41 -2.94
CA THR A 28 0.85 -27.95 -2.09
C THR A 28 2.10 -27.07 -2.19
N TRP A 29 2.51 -26.72 -3.40
CA TRP A 29 3.67 -25.89 -3.63
C TRP A 29 3.49 -24.51 -3.01
N LEU A 30 2.37 -23.83 -3.26
CA LEU A 30 2.04 -22.54 -2.64
C LEU A 30 2.01 -22.61 -1.11
N THR A 31 1.55 -23.72 -0.54
CA THR A 31 1.53 -23.91 0.92
C THR A 31 2.93 -24.06 1.50
N VAL A 32 3.82 -24.78 0.79
CA VAL A 32 5.21 -24.99 1.24
C VAL A 32 6.04 -23.74 1.10
N THR A 33 5.80 -22.95 0.04
CA THR A 33 6.53 -21.70 -0.25
C THR A 33 5.83 -20.47 0.35
N GLU A 34 4.73 -20.64 1.10
CA GLU A 34 3.98 -19.52 1.69
C GLU A 34 4.91 -18.61 2.50
N TYR A 35 4.94 -17.32 2.18
CA TYR A 35 5.59 -16.30 2.97
C TYR A 35 4.92 -16.19 4.35
N LYS A 36 5.70 -16.42 5.41
CA LYS A 36 5.23 -16.45 6.81
C LYS A 36 6.14 -15.56 7.65
N PRO A 37 5.94 -14.23 7.59
CA PRO A 37 6.75 -13.31 8.38
C PRO A 37 6.48 -13.49 9.87
N GLU A 38 7.47 -13.15 10.68
CA GLU A 38 7.34 -13.06 12.14
C GLU A 38 6.38 -11.92 12.54
N ALA A 39 5.91 -11.95 13.77
CA ALA A 39 5.02 -10.90 14.28
C ALA A 39 5.69 -9.52 14.26
N VAL A 40 7.00 -9.47 14.57
CA VAL A 40 7.85 -8.27 14.52
C VAL A 40 9.20 -8.67 13.94
N GLU A 41 9.63 -7.93 12.91
CA GLU A 41 10.94 -8.13 12.27
C GLU A 41 11.69 -6.81 12.26
N THR A 42 13.01 -6.85 12.51
CA THR A 42 13.88 -5.69 12.28
C THR A 42 14.07 -5.50 10.78
N VAL A 43 13.86 -4.28 10.31
CA VAL A 43 14.08 -3.88 8.92
C VAL A 43 15.43 -3.19 8.82
N GLN A 44 16.21 -3.56 7.79
CA GLN A 44 17.47 -2.89 7.54
C GLN A 44 17.23 -1.49 7.00
N VAL A 45 17.76 -0.49 7.68
CA VAL A 45 17.86 0.87 7.18
C VAL A 45 19.05 0.96 6.24
N ALA A 46 18.82 1.50 5.05
CA ALA A 46 19.85 1.72 4.04
C ALA A 46 19.90 3.22 3.71
N GLY A 47 21.07 3.81 3.74
CA GLY A 47 21.25 5.23 3.47
C GLY A 47 22.44 5.80 4.22
N GLN A 48 22.51 7.12 4.30
CA GLN A 48 23.62 7.86 4.92
C GLN A 48 23.14 9.10 5.67
N ALA A 49 21.83 9.24 5.94
CA ALA A 49 21.33 10.30 6.82
C ALA A 49 21.95 10.12 8.21
N SER A 50 22.36 11.18 8.84
CA SER A 50 23.04 11.14 10.14
C SER A 50 22.58 12.24 11.09
N GLU A 51 21.67 13.09 10.66
CA GLU A 51 21.16 14.21 11.45
C GLU A 51 19.85 13.80 12.11
N ALA A 52 19.75 14.01 13.43
CA ALA A 52 18.47 13.93 14.12
C ALA A 52 17.52 15.02 13.59
N LEU A 53 16.21 14.84 13.76
CA LEU A 53 15.23 15.88 13.43
C LEU A 53 15.54 17.13 14.29
N ASN A 54 16.01 18.17 13.62
CA ASN A 54 16.52 19.40 14.22
C ASN A 54 15.63 20.64 13.92
N GLN A 55 14.45 20.39 13.37
CA GLN A 55 13.45 21.42 13.05
C GLN A 55 12.11 21.11 13.75
N ARG A 56 11.37 22.18 14.09
CA ARG A 56 10.07 22.03 14.75
C ARG A 56 8.97 21.62 13.77
N GLU A 57 8.95 22.23 12.60
CA GLU A 57 7.98 21.92 11.54
C GLU A 57 8.63 21.03 10.48
N PHE A 58 7.91 20.01 10.05
CA PHE A 58 8.36 19.06 9.04
C PHE A 58 7.20 18.58 8.17
N THR A 59 7.55 17.97 7.05
CA THR A 59 6.60 17.52 6.02
C THR A 59 6.68 16.01 5.83
N VAL A 60 5.51 15.37 5.65
CA VAL A 60 5.39 13.94 5.38
C VAL A 60 4.54 13.75 4.14
N LEU A 61 5.10 13.12 3.10
CA LEU A 61 4.37 12.69 1.91
C LEU A 61 3.94 11.25 2.06
N SER A 62 2.69 10.92 1.72
CA SER A 62 2.22 9.55 1.56
C SER A 62 1.70 9.33 0.15
N TRP A 63 2.09 8.21 -0.49
CA TRP A 63 1.62 7.88 -1.83
C TRP A 63 1.61 6.37 -2.10
N ASN A 64 0.45 5.82 -2.45
CA ASN A 64 0.36 4.50 -3.05
C ASN A 64 0.75 4.61 -4.53
N LEU A 65 1.82 3.91 -4.95
CA LEU A 65 2.36 3.98 -6.31
C LEU A 65 1.71 3.02 -7.30
N GLY A 66 0.81 2.13 -6.84
CA GLY A 66 0.22 1.12 -7.70
C GLY A 66 1.30 0.35 -8.47
N TYR A 67 2.41 -0.04 -7.78
CA TYR A 67 3.59 -0.69 -8.39
C TYR A 67 4.02 -0.04 -9.72
N CYS A 68 3.89 1.28 -9.82
CA CYS A 68 4.17 2.10 -11.01
C CYS A 68 3.47 1.61 -12.28
N ALA A 69 2.38 0.85 -12.17
CA ALA A 69 1.71 0.20 -13.29
C ALA A 69 0.23 0.60 -13.44
N LEU A 70 -0.31 1.41 -12.51
CA LEU A 70 -1.73 1.78 -12.46
C LEU A 70 -1.96 3.26 -12.77
N GLY A 71 -1.20 3.82 -13.73
CA GLY A 71 -1.38 5.19 -14.20
C GLY A 71 -2.69 5.41 -14.98
N GLU A 72 -2.79 6.57 -15.64
CA GLU A 72 -4.00 7.00 -16.36
C GLU A 72 -4.49 6.00 -17.41
N GLU A 73 -3.57 5.27 -18.08
CA GLU A 73 -3.87 4.34 -19.15
C GLU A 73 -4.43 2.99 -18.66
N SER A 74 -4.32 2.69 -17.37
CA SER A 74 -4.58 1.33 -16.83
C SER A 74 -5.98 1.16 -16.26
N ASP A 75 -6.49 -0.04 -16.38
CA ASP A 75 -7.59 -0.61 -15.60
C ASP A 75 -7.10 -1.81 -14.77
N PHE A 76 -7.93 -2.36 -13.88
CA PHE A 76 -7.57 -3.52 -13.08
C PHE A 76 -8.74 -4.49 -12.92
N PHE A 77 -8.49 -5.76 -13.11
CA PHE A 77 -9.54 -6.79 -13.15
C PHE A 77 -10.34 -6.93 -11.84
N MET A 78 -9.74 -6.65 -10.69
CA MET A 78 -10.47 -6.75 -9.40
C MET A 78 -11.45 -5.61 -9.21
N ASP A 79 -11.23 -4.48 -9.86
CA ASP A 79 -12.10 -3.30 -9.80
C ASP A 79 -13.16 -3.27 -10.90
N GLY A 80 -13.20 -4.32 -11.72
CA GLY A 80 -14.14 -4.45 -12.84
C GLY A 80 -13.53 -4.16 -14.21
N GLY A 81 -12.24 -3.82 -14.27
CA GLY A 81 -11.45 -3.74 -15.48
C GLY A 81 -11.08 -5.12 -16.04
N LYS A 82 -10.05 -5.20 -16.86
CA LYS A 82 -9.64 -6.42 -17.59
C LYS A 82 -8.17 -6.73 -17.42
N GLU A 83 -7.35 -5.71 -17.16
CA GLU A 83 -5.90 -5.85 -17.11
C GLU A 83 -5.43 -6.51 -15.83
N VAL A 84 -4.32 -7.22 -15.96
CA VAL A 84 -3.60 -7.90 -14.86
C VAL A 84 -2.25 -7.24 -14.64
N ARG A 85 -1.75 -6.57 -15.67
CA ARG A 85 -0.50 -5.81 -15.72
C ARG A 85 -0.61 -4.77 -16.83
N PRO A 86 0.19 -3.70 -16.81
CA PRO A 86 0.20 -2.70 -17.88
C PRO A 86 0.67 -3.29 -19.20
N ASP A 87 0.40 -2.61 -20.30
CA ASP A 87 0.72 -3.03 -21.66
C ASP A 87 2.23 -3.21 -21.90
N SER A 88 3.08 -2.47 -21.19
CA SER A 88 4.53 -2.54 -21.41
C SER A 88 5.35 -2.12 -20.18
N GLU A 89 6.63 -2.53 -20.17
CA GLU A 89 7.64 -2.09 -19.21
C GLU A 89 7.93 -0.58 -19.32
N GLU A 90 7.78 -0.01 -20.51
CA GLU A 90 7.96 1.42 -20.74
C GLU A 90 6.94 2.26 -19.96
N LEU A 91 5.70 1.77 -19.79
CA LEU A 91 4.69 2.43 -18.96
C LEU A 91 5.10 2.42 -17.49
N VAL A 92 5.57 1.28 -16.96
CA VAL A 92 6.10 1.18 -15.60
C VAL A 92 7.25 2.19 -15.39
N THR A 93 8.15 2.26 -16.37
CA THR A 93 9.29 3.19 -16.34
C THR A 93 8.83 4.66 -16.40
N LYS A 94 7.86 4.99 -17.27
CA LYS A 94 7.24 6.34 -17.38
C LYS A 94 6.66 6.76 -16.02
N ASN A 95 5.83 5.90 -15.44
CA ASN A 95 5.14 6.20 -14.18
C ASN A 95 6.13 6.35 -13.03
N ARG A 96 7.12 5.45 -12.92
CA ARG A 96 8.16 5.54 -11.91
C ARG A 96 8.96 6.85 -11.99
N ILE A 97 9.38 7.25 -13.19
CA ILE A 97 10.12 8.51 -13.39
C ILE A 97 9.23 9.71 -13.04
N GLY A 98 7.96 9.67 -13.45
CA GLY A 98 7.00 10.72 -13.09
C GLY A 98 6.79 10.81 -11.57
N ALA A 99 6.67 9.68 -10.91
CA ALA A 99 6.57 9.62 -9.45
C ALA A 99 7.82 10.18 -8.76
N GLU A 100 9.03 9.81 -9.19
CA GLU A 100 10.28 10.35 -8.66
C GLU A 100 10.36 11.88 -8.81
N GLN A 101 9.96 12.41 -9.97
CA GLN A 101 9.96 13.85 -10.23
C GLN A 101 8.96 14.58 -9.32
N LEU A 102 7.77 14.00 -9.12
CA LEU A 102 6.76 14.61 -8.26
C LEU A 102 7.20 14.59 -6.79
N ILE A 103 7.72 13.46 -6.29
CA ILE A 103 8.27 13.35 -4.93
C ILE A 103 9.38 14.40 -4.72
N ALA A 104 10.29 14.55 -5.68
CA ALA A 104 11.36 15.55 -5.61
C ALA A 104 10.82 16.99 -5.60
N GLN A 105 9.73 17.27 -6.31
CA GLN A 105 9.10 18.61 -6.37
C GLN A 105 8.39 18.97 -5.05
N THR A 106 7.85 18.03 -4.32
CA THR A 106 7.21 18.29 -3.01
C THR A 106 8.24 18.73 -1.97
N GLY A 107 9.48 18.28 -2.08
CA GLY A 107 10.54 18.57 -1.10
C GLY A 107 10.23 18.05 0.30
N ALA A 108 9.39 17.01 0.42
CA ALA A 108 8.99 16.45 1.70
C ALA A 108 10.19 15.88 2.48
N ASP A 109 10.23 16.10 3.79
CA ASP A 109 11.28 15.61 4.68
C ASP A 109 11.22 14.08 4.85
N PHE A 110 10.01 13.54 4.81
CA PHE A 110 9.70 12.12 4.96
C PHE A 110 8.74 11.68 3.85
N THR A 111 8.96 10.49 3.28
CA THR A 111 8.14 9.95 2.20
C THR A 111 7.74 8.51 2.53
N LEU A 112 6.44 8.24 2.54
CA LEU A 112 5.83 6.93 2.84
C LEU A 112 5.18 6.40 1.56
N LEU A 113 5.77 5.38 0.94
CA LEU A 113 5.30 4.79 -0.31
C LEU A 113 4.67 3.42 -0.05
N GLN A 114 3.56 3.14 -0.72
CA GLN A 114 2.88 1.86 -0.70
C GLN A 114 2.94 1.24 -2.09
N GLU A 115 2.73 -0.07 -2.16
CA GLU A 115 2.76 -0.88 -3.39
C GLU A 115 4.05 -0.72 -4.20
N VAL A 116 5.21 -0.78 -3.55
CA VAL A 116 6.50 -0.70 -4.22
C VAL A 116 7.02 -2.11 -4.52
N ASP A 117 7.13 -2.46 -5.80
CA ASP A 117 7.58 -3.77 -6.23
C ASP A 117 9.12 -3.86 -6.25
N SER A 118 9.65 -5.01 -5.81
CA SER A 118 11.09 -5.30 -5.89
C SER A 118 11.42 -6.36 -6.95
N ASP A 119 10.48 -7.27 -7.24
CA ASP A 119 10.62 -8.32 -8.25
C ASP A 119 9.25 -8.95 -8.53
N SER A 120 8.44 -8.30 -9.36
CA SER A 120 7.08 -8.76 -9.66
C SER A 120 6.83 -8.89 -11.16
N GLY A 121 6.09 -9.94 -11.55
CA GLY A 121 5.71 -10.15 -12.94
C GLY A 121 4.77 -9.06 -13.47
N ARG A 122 3.95 -8.45 -12.59
CA ARG A 122 3.01 -7.38 -12.93
C ARG A 122 3.70 -6.05 -13.27
N SER A 123 4.91 -5.83 -12.77
CA SER A 123 5.79 -4.69 -13.07
C SER A 123 7.00 -5.08 -13.91
N TYR A 124 6.91 -6.15 -14.69
CA TYR A 124 7.96 -6.66 -15.59
C TYR A 124 9.30 -7.01 -14.91
N GLY A 125 9.30 -7.25 -13.60
CA GLY A 125 10.50 -7.54 -12.84
C GLY A 125 11.37 -6.31 -12.53
N VAL A 126 10.83 -5.11 -12.69
CA VAL A 126 11.51 -3.86 -12.34
C VAL A 126 11.72 -3.81 -10.83
N ASP A 127 12.95 -3.61 -10.39
CA ASP A 127 13.30 -3.38 -8.98
C ASP A 127 13.13 -1.90 -8.65
N GLU A 128 11.87 -1.51 -8.35
CA GLU A 128 11.52 -0.13 -8.01
C GLU A 128 12.24 0.33 -6.75
N VAL A 129 12.40 -0.56 -5.75
CA VAL A 129 13.08 -0.26 -4.48
C VAL A 129 14.51 0.21 -4.73
N SER A 130 15.27 -0.52 -5.56
CA SER A 130 16.65 -0.16 -5.88
C SER A 130 16.73 1.13 -6.70
N LEU A 131 15.78 1.35 -7.62
CA LEU A 131 15.72 2.55 -8.44
C LEU A 131 15.38 3.79 -7.63
N PHE A 132 14.38 3.74 -6.77
CA PHE A 132 14.05 4.83 -5.86
C PHE A 132 15.21 5.15 -4.91
N ARG A 133 15.89 4.14 -4.34
CA ARG A 133 17.09 4.34 -3.51
C ARG A 133 18.22 5.04 -4.25
N ALA A 134 18.37 4.76 -5.54
CA ALA A 134 19.38 5.41 -6.37
C ALA A 134 19.09 6.89 -6.60
N SER A 135 17.83 7.33 -6.55
CA SER A 135 17.41 8.73 -6.70
C SER A 135 17.69 9.55 -5.43
N TRP A 136 17.69 8.94 -4.24
CA TRP A 136 17.98 9.59 -2.95
C TRP A 136 19.09 8.88 -2.17
N PRO A 137 20.35 8.84 -2.69
CA PRO A 137 21.42 8.02 -2.13
C PRO A 137 21.89 8.49 -0.73
N ASN A 138 21.61 9.71 -0.34
CA ASN A 138 21.97 10.29 0.96
C ASN A 138 20.87 10.20 2.01
N TRP A 139 19.67 9.77 1.63
CA TRP A 139 18.56 9.63 2.54
C TRP A 139 18.54 8.22 3.12
N ASP A 140 18.08 8.08 4.35
CA ASP A 140 17.78 6.78 4.91
C ASP A 140 16.51 6.22 4.30
N SER A 141 16.49 4.91 4.12
CA SER A 141 15.31 4.20 3.58
C SER A 141 15.12 2.86 4.25
N ALA A 142 13.88 2.49 4.48
CA ALA A 142 13.49 1.19 4.98
C ALA A 142 12.43 0.56 4.06
N TYR A 143 12.53 -0.76 3.84
CA TYR A 143 11.59 -1.50 2.99
C TYR A 143 11.05 -2.73 3.72
N ALA A 144 9.73 -2.83 3.84
CA ALA A 144 9.04 -3.94 4.48
C ALA A 144 8.12 -4.67 3.50
N LEU A 145 8.41 -5.94 3.22
CA LEU A 145 7.57 -6.78 2.38
C LEU A 145 6.19 -6.99 3.03
N ASN A 146 5.12 -6.74 2.26
CA ASN A 146 3.75 -7.07 2.64
C ASN A 146 3.09 -8.05 1.67
N TYR A 147 3.66 -8.27 0.50
CA TYR A 147 3.24 -9.31 -0.43
C TYR A 147 4.46 -10.02 -1.02
N SER A 148 4.55 -11.32 -0.77
CA SER A 148 5.57 -12.19 -1.35
C SER A 148 4.93 -13.52 -1.73
N CYS A 149 4.84 -13.79 -3.03
CA CYS A 149 4.30 -15.02 -3.58
C CYS A 149 4.98 -15.33 -4.92
N ASP A 150 5.54 -16.53 -5.05
CA ASP A 150 6.24 -16.94 -6.29
C ASP A 150 5.29 -17.11 -7.48
N PHE A 151 4.01 -17.34 -7.24
CA PHE A 151 3.01 -17.49 -8.30
C PHE A 151 1.59 -17.29 -7.78
N VAL A 152 0.99 -16.16 -8.11
CA VAL A 152 -0.45 -15.89 -7.91
C VAL A 152 -1.20 -16.42 -9.12
N PRO A 153 -2.01 -17.50 -8.96
CA PRO A 153 -2.55 -18.26 -10.10
C PRO A 153 -3.79 -17.64 -10.75
N TYR A 154 -4.24 -16.51 -10.26
CA TYR A 154 -5.48 -15.85 -10.67
C TYR A 154 -5.21 -14.39 -11.05
N PRO A 155 -5.96 -13.79 -12.01
CA PRO A 155 -6.96 -14.41 -12.88
C PRO A 155 -6.36 -15.27 -13.99
N LEU A 156 -6.92 -15.28 -15.20
CA LEU A 156 -6.32 -15.85 -16.39
C LEU A 156 -6.23 -14.76 -17.47
N PRO A 157 -5.00 -14.34 -17.87
CA PRO A 157 -3.69 -14.86 -17.47
C PRO A 157 -3.38 -14.57 -15.98
N PRO A 158 -2.52 -15.38 -15.32
CA PRO A 158 -2.21 -15.21 -13.90
C PRO A 158 -1.36 -13.94 -13.65
N ILE A 159 -1.49 -13.34 -12.46
CA ILE A 159 -0.60 -12.26 -12.01
C ILE A 159 0.87 -12.74 -11.98
N GLY A 160 1.08 -14.01 -11.60
CA GLY A 160 2.41 -14.58 -11.52
C GLY A 160 3.14 -14.20 -10.24
N LYS A 161 4.45 -14.01 -10.31
CA LYS A 161 5.27 -13.64 -9.16
C LYS A 161 4.96 -12.23 -8.68
N VAL A 162 4.87 -12.04 -7.36
CA VAL A 162 4.73 -10.73 -6.71
C VAL A 162 5.67 -10.65 -5.51
N HIS A 163 6.51 -9.61 -5.48
CA HIS A 163 7.28 -9.17 -4.33
C HIS A 163 7.08 -7.67 -4.19
N SER A 164 6.26 -7.25 -3.25
CA SER A 164 5.81 -5.87 -3.06
C SER A 164 5.80 -5.49 -1.59
N GLY A 165 5.96 -4.20 -1.30
CA GLY A 165 6.02 -3.75 0.08
C GLY A 165 5.77 -2.27 0.29
N LEU A 166 6.09 -1.85 1.52
CA LEU A 166 6.11 -0.47 1.96
C LEU A 166 7.56 0.03 1.90
N LEU A 167 7.77 1.18 1.31
CA LEU A 167 9.09 1.83 1.22
C LEU A 167 9.00 3.22 1.83
N SER A 168 9.91 3.54 2.74
CA SER A 168 10.00 4.90 3.28
C SER A 168 11.37 5.50 2.96
N PHE A 169 11.39 6.82 2.78
CA PHE A 169 12.59 7.63 2.64
C PHE A 169 12.58 8.77 3.65
N ASN A 170 13.71 9.04 4.24
CA ASN A 170 13.84 10.00 5.31
C ASN A 170 15.11 10.84 5.12
N SER A 171 14.99 12.17 5.15
CA SER A 171 16.13 13.08 5.09
C SER A 171 16.92 13.14 6.41
N PHE A 172 16.34 12.61 7.50
CA PHE A 172 16.93 12.49 8.83
C PHE A 172 17.29 11.04 9.16
N ASP A 173 18.16 10.86 10.17
CA ASP A 173 18.60 9.55 10.68
C ASP A 173 17.43 8.69 11.15
N VAL A 174 17.38 7.46 10.69
CA VAL A 174 16.45 6.45 11.16
C VAL A 174 17.19 5.49 12.08
N ARG A 175 17.04 5.69 13.38
CA ARG A 175 17.70 4.86 14.39
C ARG A 175 17.27 3.41 14.36
N GLU A 176 16.00 3.16 14.06
CA GLU A 176 15.41 1.83 14.04
C GLU A 176 14.23 1.78 13.06
N ALA A 177 14.13 0.71 12.30
CA ALA A 177 12.97 0.37 11.47
C ALA A 177 12.49 -1.05 11.79
N ARG A 178 11.18 -1.22 11.93
CA ARG A 178 10.52 -2.52 12.20
C ARG A 178 9.36 -2.76 11.26
N ARG A 179 9.24 -4.00 10.82
CA ARG A 179 8.04 -4.53 10.20
C ARG A 179 7.17 -5.17 11.27
N ILE A 180 5.93 -4.73 11.41
CA ILE A 180 4.96 -5.30 12.36
C ILE A 180 3.84 -5.95 11.56
N SER A 181 3.68 -7.27 11.67
CA SER A 181 2.66 -8.03 10.95
C SER A 181 1.25 -7.63 11.41
N LEU A 182 0.37 -7.38 10.43
CA LEU A 182 -1.05 -7.18 10.67
C LEU A 182 -1.84 -8.49 10.53
N PRO A 183 -3.04 -8.61 11.13
CA PRO A 183 -3.90 -9.75 10.96
C PRO A 183 -4.19 -10.04 9.48
N CYS A 184 -4.02 -11.29 9.05
CA CYS A 184 -4.36 -11.74 7.71
C CYS A 184 -5.79 -12.30 7.71
N PRO A 185 -6.75 -11.71 6.98
CA PRO A 185 -8.15 -12.15 7.01
C PRO A 185 -8.40 -13.45 6.23
N PHE A 186 -7.44 -13.86 5.41
CA PHE A 186 -7.63 -15.00 4.51
C PHE A 186 -7.34 -16.32 5.18
N SER A 187 -8.23 -17.31 4.94
CA SER A 187 -8.01 -18.69 5.35
C SER A 187 -7.24 -19.48 4.28
N TRP A 188 -6.66 -20.64 4.68
CA TRP A 188 -6.11 -21.59 3.72
C TRP A 188 -7.22 -22.15 2.80
N PRO A 189 -6.98 -22.36 1.48
CA PRO A 189 -5.69 -22.19 0.79
C PRO A 189 -5.42 -20.77 0.27
N MET A 190 -6.40 -19.85 0.27
CA MET A 190 -6.25 -18.49 -0.26
C MET A 190 -5.10 -17.72 0.40
N ARG A 191 -4.93 -17.90 1.70
CA ARG A 191 -3.86 -17.26 2.48
C ARG A 191 -2.46 -17.51 1.91
N ALA A 192 -2.23 -18.69 1.31
CA ALA A 192 -0.90 -19.08 0.82
C ALA A 192 -0.41 -18.22 -0.37
N ALA A 193 -1.34 -17.61 -1.12
CA ALA A 193 -1.02 -16.77 -2.27
C ALA A 193 -1.52 -15.32 -2.09
N ASN A 194 -1.74 -14.87 -0.84
CA ASN A 194 -2.30 -13.56 -0.56
C ASN A 194 -1.35 -12.72 0.31
N LEU A 195 -1.67 -11.42 0.41
CA LEU A 195 -0.89 -10.45 1.17
C LEU A 195 -0.71 -10.85 2.64
N LYS A 196 0.43 -10.45 3.19
CA LYS A 196 0.76 -10.47 4.60
C LYS A 196 1.03 -9.03 5.03
N ARG A 197 -0.02 -8.23 5.07
CA ARG A 197 0.06 -6.79 5.35
C ARG A 197 0.81 -6.52 6.64
N CYS A 198 1.47 -5.37 6.69
CA CYS A 198 2.28 -4.95 7.82
C CYS A 198 2.23 -3.43 8.00
N LEU A 199 2.75 -2.98 9.13
CA LEU A 199 3.16 -1.62 9.36
C LEU A 199 4.68 -1.56 9.23
N LEU A 200 5.20 -0.53 8.55
CA LEU A 200 6.61 -0.17 8.62
C LEU A 200 6.73 0.98 9.63
N VAL A 201 7.36 0.70 10.74
CA VAL A 201 7.50 1.62 11.89
C VAL A 201 8.93 2.08 11.98
N GLU A 202 9.17 3.37 11.90
CA GLU A 202 10.49 4.00 11.91
C GLU A 202 10.60 4.95 13.10
N ARG A 203 11.79 4.98 13.73
CA ARG A 203 12.11 5.83 14.87
C ARG A 203 13.16 6.84 14.48
N ILE A 204 12.79 8.10 14.54
CA ILE A 204 13.63 9.24 14.19
C ILE A 204 13.98 9.99 15.48
N PRO A 205 15.26 10.11 15.85
CA PRO A 205 15.67 10.88 16.99
C PRO A 205 15.40 12.37 16.78
N ILE A 206 15.03 13.07 17.85
CA ILE A 206 14.81 14.52 17.83
C ILE A 206 15.97 15.19 18.58
N GLU A 207 16.59 16.19 17.99
CA GLU A 207 17.72 16.90 18.57
C GLU A 207 17.38 17.51 19.95
N GLY A 208 18.18 17.19 20.96
CA GLY A 208 17.98 17.70 22.32
C GLY A 208 16.80 17.11 23.07
N SER A 209 16.19 16.02 22.60
CA SER A 209 15.03 15.37 23.21
C SER A 209 15.29 13.89 23.48
N GLU A 210 14.71 13.37 24.58
CA GLU A 210 14.60 11.93 24.82
C GLU A 210 13.39 11.31 24.07
N ARG A 211 12.47 12.15 23.55
CA ARG A 211 11.34 11.72 22.74
C ARG A 211 11.78 11.48 21.31
N GLU A 212 11.09 10.62 20.61
CA GLU A 212 11.33 10.33 19.20
C GLU A 212 10.10 10.72 18.36
N LEU A 213 10.32 10.99 17.08
CA LEU A 213 9.27 10.95 16.08
C LEU A 213 9.14 9.49 15.61
N VAL A 214 7.94 8.93 15.74
CA VAL A 214 7.61 7.60 15.25
C VAL A 214 6.76 7.74 14.00
N LEU A 215 7.32 7.36 12.86
CA LEU A 215 6.60 7.31 11.59
C LEU A 215 6.09 5.90 11.35
N VAL A 216 4.85 5.79 10.91
CA VAL A 216 4.20 4.52 10.58
C VAL A 216 3.67 4.59 9.15
N ASN A 217 4.34 3.90 8.23
CA ASN A 217 3.83 3.69 6.87
C ASN A 217 2.90 2.47 6.88
N LEU A 218 1.70 2.64 6.34
CA LEU A 218 0.65 1.63 6.34
C LEU A 218 0.00 1.46 4.96
N HIS A 219 -0.48 0.25 4.72
CA HIS A 219 -1.40 -0.07 3.64
C HIS A 219 -2.35 -1.16 4.15
N LEU A 220 -3.57 -0.78 4.53
CA LEU A 220 -4.53 -1.69 5.15
C LEU A 220 -5.28 -2.55 4.13
N GLU A 221 -6.07 -3.51 4.61
CA GLU A 221 -6.76 -4.48 3.75
C GLU A 221 -7.84 -3.84 2.87
N ALA A 222 -7.87 -4.24 1.59
CA ALA A 222 -8.81 -3.73 0.60
C ALA A 222 -10.03 -4.65 0.38
N TYR A 223 -9.78 -5.96 0.28
CA TYR A 223 -10.72 -6.93 -0.30
C TYR A 223 -11.14 -8.02 0.69
N ASP A 224 -11.54 -7.64 1.89
CA ASP A 224 -12.12 -8.55 2.88
C ASP A 224 -13.62 -8.25 3.12
N ASP A 225 -14.23 -9.00 4.04
CA ASP A 225 -15.62 -8.79 4.47
C ASP A 225 -15.80 -7.66 5.51
N GLY A 226 -14.70 -6.93 5.82
CA GLY A 226 -14.66 -5.83 6.78
C GLY A 226 -14.06 -6.20 8.14
N GLU A 227 -14.08 -7.45 8.56
CA GLU A 227 -13.53 -7.89 9.85
C GLU A 227 -12.00 -7.79 9.89
N GLY A 228 -11.34 -8.08 8.75
CA GLY A 228 -9.90 -7.93 8.63
C GLY A 228 -9.45 -6.48 8.73
N LYS A 229 -10.11 -5.56 8.02
CA LYS A 229 -9.86 -4.10 8.11
C LYS A 229 -9.98 -3.62 9.54
N LYS A 230 -11.06 -3.99 10.22
CA LYS A 230 -11.30 -3.63 11.62
C LYS A 230 -10.19 -4.14 12.53
N ALA A 231 -9.83 -5.42 12.42
CA ALA A 231 -8.76 -6.00 13.24
C ALA A 231 -7.40 -5.34 12.99
N GLN A 232 -7.10 -4.96 11.75
CA GLN A 232 -5.88 -4.24 11.39
C GLN A 232 -5.88 -2.82 11.96
N THR A 233 -6.99 -2.09 11.85
CA THR A 233 -7.16 -0.75 12.42
C THR A 233 -7.02 -0.78 13.95
N GLU A 234 -7.66 -1.74 14.63
CA GLU A 234 -7.54 -1.90 16.08
C GLU A 234 -6.09 -2.19 16.52
N GLN A 235 -5.34 -2.99 15.76
CA GLN A 235 -3.93 -3.26 16.07
C GLN A 235 -3.06 -2.02 15.84
N LEU A 236 -3.30 -1.27 14.76
CA LEU A 236 -2.65 0.00 14.49
C LEU A 236 -2.87 0.96 15.66
N LEU A 237 -4.11 1.21 16.05
CA LEU A 237 -4.45 2.15 17.12
C LEU A 237 -3.82 1.75 18.46
N ARG A 238 -3.74 0.45 18.78
CA ARG A 238 -3.01 0.00 19.99
C ARG A 238 -1.54 0.40 19.93
N LEU A 239 -0.86 0.13 18.80
CA LEU A 239 0.54 0.51 18.61
C LEU A 239 0.74 2.03 18.76
N LEU A 240 -0.09 2.82 18.09
CA LEU A 240 0.02 4.28 18.14
C LEU A 240 -0.16 4.82 19.56
N ASN A 241 -1.16 4.32 20.30
CA ASN A 241 -1.39 4.71 21.68
C ASN A 241 -0.25 4.27 22.62
N GLU A 242 0.36 3.12 22.39
CA GLU A 242 1.54 2.67 23.13
C GLU A 242 2.75 3.59 22.92
N GLU A 243 2.98 4.07 21.70
CA GLU A 243 4.06 5.01 21.39
C GLU A 243 3.78 6.40 21.96
N TYR A 244 2.57 6.89 21.82
CA TYR A 244 2.16 8.17 22.40
C TYR A 244 2.25 8.17 23.93
N ALA A 245 1.89 7.07 24.59
CA ALA A 245 2.00 6.93 26.04
C ALA A 245 3.45 6.98 26.57
N LYS A 246 4.45 6.70 25.72
CA LYS A 246 5.88 6.89 26.02
C LYS A 246 6.30 8.34 25.89
N GLY A 247 5.43 9.23 25.42
CA GLY A 247 5.67 10.64 25.16
C GLY A 247 6.19 10.93 23.76
N ASN A 248 6.28 9.93 22.89
CA ASN A 248 6.73 10.10 21.51
C ASN A 248 5.73 10.92 20.67
N TYR A 249 6.21 11.54 19.62
CA TYR A 249 5.41 12.14 18.58
C TYR A 249 5.13 11.07 17.51
N VAL A 250 3.88 10.94 17.05
CA VAL A 250 3.52 9.83 16.17
C VAL A 250 2.72 10.32 14.98
N VAL A 251 3.16 9.94 13.77
CA VAL A 251 2.44 10.14 12.52
C VAL A 251 2.26 8.78 11.84
N ALA A 252 1.02 8.37 11.61
CA ALA A 252 0.70 7.20 10.80
C ALA A 252 0.07 7.66 9.49
N GLY A 253 0.67 7.29 8.37
CA GLY A 253 0.21 7.69 7.04
C GLY A 253 0.26 6.55 6.04
N GLY A 254 -0.60 6.60 5.04
CA GLY A 254 -0.68 5.59 4.00
C GLY A 254 -2.05 5.46 3.38
N ASP A 255 -2.23 4.34 2.68
CA ASP A 255 -3.49 3.89 2.14
C ASP A 255 -4.26 3.08 3.19
N TRP A 256 -5.35 3.65 3.68
CA TRP A 256 -6.20 3.04 4.71
C TRP A 256 -7.19 2.05 4.11
N ASN A 257 -7.44 2.09 2.81
CA ASN A 257 -8.51 1.34 2.14
C ASN A 257 -9.88 1.52 2.82
N GLN A 258 -10.03 2.62 3.52
CA GLN A 258 -11.24 3.07 4.20
C GLN A 258 -11.42 4.56 3.95
N ALA A 259 -12.64 4.99 3.66
CA ALA A 259 -12.96 6.39 3.45
C ALA A 259 -12.78 7.19 4.74
N PHE A 260 -12.17 8.36 4.65
CA PHE A 260 -12.10 9.28 5.77
C PHE A 260 -13.50 9.86 6.09
N PRO A 261 -13.74 10.29 7.33
CA PRO A 261 -15.07 10.72 7.78
C PRO A 261 -15.64 11.85 6.91
N GLY A 262 -16.88 11.67 6.44
CA GLY A 262 -17.60 12.67 5.63
C GLY A 262 -17.20 12.74 4.15
N THR A 263 -16.17 12.04 3.70
CA THR A 263 -15.69 12.15 2.31
C THR A 263 -16.62 11.46 1.29
N LEU A 264 -17.42 10.49 1.72
CA LEU A 264 -18.43 9.87 0.86
C LEU A 264 -19.60 10.81 0.50
N ASP A 265 -19.76 11.93 1.21
CA ASP A 265 -20.72 12.98 0.84
C ASP A 265 -20.19 13.78 -0.36
N ALA A 266 -18.87 14.01 -0.43
CA ALA A 266 -18.21 14.68 -1.55
C ALA A 266 -18.04 13.74 -2.75
N TYR A 267 -17.75 12.46 -2.50
CA TYR A 267 -17.51 11.41 -3.50
C TYR A 267 -18.48 10.24 -3.30
N PRO A 268 -19.77 10.39 -3.70
CA PRO A 268 -20.80 9.37 -3.48
C PRO A 268 -20.50 8.08 -4.27
N ILE A 269 -20.81 6.94 -3.67
CA ILE A 269 -20.65 5.64 -4.30
C ILE A 269 -21.72 5.43 -5.38
N HIS A 270 -21.30 5.35 -6.63
CA HIS A 270 -22.15 5.02 -7.77
C HIS A 270 -21.73 3.72 -8.47
N VAL A 271 -20.44 3.35 -8.40
CA VAL A 271 -19.92 2.05 -8.84
C VAL A 271 -19.71 1.17 -7.62
N LYS A 272 -20.29 -0.04 -7.61
CA LYS A 272 -20.32 -0.93 -6.44
C LYS A 272 -19.41 -2.16 -6.58
N THR A 273 -18.49 -2.15 -7.49
CA THR A 273 -17.52 -3.23 -7.67
C THR A 273 -16.62 -3.35 -6.44
N TRP A 274 -16.22 -2.21 -5.91
CA TRP A 274 -15.55 -2.08 -4.64
C TRP A 274 -16.15 -0.92 -3.83
N VAL A 275 -16.34 -1.11 -2.53
CA VAL A 275 -16.88 -0.09 -1.62
C VAL A 275 -16.03 -0.05 -0.36
N PRO A 276 -15.39 1.09 -0.03
CA PRO A 276 -14.55 1.20 1.15
C PRO A 276 -15.41 1.13 2.43
N GLY A 277 -14.80 0.64 3.52
CA GLY A 277 -15.29 0.94 4.87
C GLY A 277 -15.17 2.45 5.16
N VAL A 278 -15.65 2.88 6.31
CA VAL A 278 -15.52 4.28 6.77
C VAL A 278 -14.81 4.29 8.12
N LEU A 279 -13.79 5.15 8.25
CA LEU A 279 -13.10 5.37 9.52
C LEU A 279 -14.01 6.13 10.49
N ASP A 280 -14.13 5.64 11.72
CA ASP A 280 -14.97 6.29 12.74
C ASP A 280 -14.09 7.21 13.63
N PRO A 281 -14.35 8.51 13.69
CA PRO A 281 -13.65 9.42 14.60
C PRO A 281 -13.75 9.01 16.07
N ALA A 282 -14.80 8.29 16.46
CA ALA A 282 -14.95 7.81 17.84
C ALA A 282 -13.90 6.76 18.23
N ASP A 283 -13.33 6.03 17.27
CA ASP A 283 -12.32 5.00 17.53
C ASP A 283 -10.94 5.58 17.86
N VAL A 284 -10.66 6.82 17.46
CA VAL A 284 -9.32 7.43 17.57
C VAL A 284 -9.16 8.37 18.78
N GLY A 285 -10.25 8.70 19.47
CA GLY A 285 -10.20 9.54 20.68
C GLY A 285 -9.66 10.95 20.39
N ASP A 286 -8.58 11.34 21.07
CA ASP A 286 -7.98 12.67 20.95
C ASP A 286 -7.03 12.82 19.74
N TRP A 287 -6.82 11.77 18.96
CA TRP A 287 -6.01 11.80 17.73
C TRP A 287 -6.74 12.55 16.62
N SER A 288 -5.97 13.13 15.71
CA SER A 288 -6.51 13.89 14.59
C SER A 288 -6.31 13.16 13.27
N PHE A 289 -7.38 12.93 12.52
CA PHE A 289 -7.28 12.60 11.10
C PHE A 289 -6.86 13.85 10.33
N ALA A 290 -5.81 13.72 9.50
CA ALA A 290 -5.36 14.74 8.58
C ALA A 290 -5.48 14.22 7.14
N PHE A 291 -6.43 14.75 6.40
CA PHE A 291 -6.74 14.42 5.01
C PHE A 291 -7.32 15.64 4.30
N ASP A 292 -7.24 15.65 2.99
CA ASP A 292 -7.84 16.68 2.15
C ASP A 292 -8.98 16.07 1.32
N ALA A 293 -10.19 16.60 1.50
CA ALA A 293 -11.38 16.15 0.78
C ALA A 293 -11.65 16.98 -0.50
N SER A 294 -10.84 17.96 -0.82
CA SER A 294 -11.05 18.83 -1.99
C SER A 294 -10.62 18.16 -3.30
N VAL A 295 -9.68 17.21 -3.22
CA VAL A 295 -9.17 16.40 -4.33
C VAL A 295 -9.28 14.92 -3.94
N PRO A 296 -9.78 14.04 -4.84
CA PRO A 296 -9.82 12.60 -4.53
C PRO A 296 -8.42 12.02 -4.47
N THR A 297 -8.18 11.16 -3.49
CA THR A 297 -6.88 10.49 -3.36
C THR A 297 -6.79 9.20 -4.17
N CYS A 298 -7.91 8.59 -4.54
CA CYS A 298 -7.94 7.35 -5.30
C CYS A 298 -9.09 7.33 -6.30
N ARG A 299 -8.87 6.68 -7.44
CA ARG A 299 -9.91 6.31 -8.41
C ARG A 299 -10.11 4.81 -8.50
N LEU A 300 -11.31 4.36 -8.82
CA LEU A 300 -11.56 2.96 -9.16
C LEU A 300 -10.98 2.64 -10.54
N LEU A 301 -10.32 1.50 -10.65
CA LEU A 301 -9.69 1.01 -11.88
C LEU A 301 -10.61 0.16 -12.75
N ASN A 302 -11.91 0.49 -12.80
CA ASN A 302 -12.87 -0.22 -13.66
C ASN A 302 -12.70 0.08 -15.17
N GLN A 303 -11.98 1.13 -15.50
CA GLN A 303 -11.60 1.58 -16.84
C GLN A 303 -10.36 2.48 -16.78
N PRO A 304 -9.64 2.70 -17.90
CA PRO A 304 -8.62 3.75 -17.99
C PRO A 304 -9.21 5.11 -17.63
N TYR A 305 -8.38 5.99 -17.07
CA TYR A 305 -8.81 7.32 -16.67
C TYR A 305 -9.00 8.25 -17.85
N ASP A 306 -10.18 8.87 -17.94
CA ASP A 306 -10.47 9.94 -18.88
C ASP A 306 -11.04 11.15 -18.11
N PRO A 307 -10.29 12.24 -18.02
CA PRO A 307 -10.78 13.45 -17.34
C PRO A 307 -12.03 14.06 -18.02
N ALA A 308 -12.29 13.74 -19.30
CA ALA A 308 -13.52 14.16 -19.97
C ALA A 308 -14.74 13.32 -19.56
N ASP A 309 -14.53 12.14 -18.95
CA ASP A 309 -15.55 11.24 -18.43
C ASP A 309 -15.52 11.14 -16.88
N ALA A 310 -15.08 12.21 -16.24
CA ALA A 310 -14.93 12.26 -14.79
C ALA A 310 -16.23 11.94 -14.02
N GLU A 311 -17.40 12.20 -14.60
CA GLU A 311 -18.70 11.89 -14.00
C GLU A 311 -18.97 10.38 -13.84
N ASN A 312 -18.33 9.53 -14.67
CA ASN A 312 -18.43 8.08 -14.61
C ASN A 312 -17.27 7.43 -13.83
N THR A 313 -16.26 8.21 -13.44
CA THR A 313 -15.16 7.73 -12.61
C THR A 313 -15.59 7.71 -11.15
N GLN A 314 -15.46 6.57 -10.47
CA GLN A 314 -15.66 6.49 -9.04
C GLN A 314 -14.39 6.94 -8.33
N TYR A 315 -14.54 7.95 -7.48
CA TYR A 315 -13.46 8.51 -6.67
C TYR A 315 -13.63 8.20 -5.19
N TYR A 316 -12.49 8.24 -4.48
CA TYR A 316 -12.40 8.04 -3.03
C TYR A 316 -11.38 8.97 -2.39
N VAL A 317 -11.50 9.20 -1.09
CA VAL A 317 -10.45 9.75 -0.22
C VAL A 317 -10.16 8.69 0.83
N ILE A 318 -9.12 7.89 0.57
CA ILE A 318 -8.69 6.73 1.38
C ILE A 318 -7.24 6.81 1.80
N ASP A 319 -6.51 7.83 1.34
CA ASP A 319 -5.14 8.13 1.72
C ASP A 319 -5.11 9.36 2.63
N GLY A 320 -4.25 9.34 3.63
CA GLY A 320 -4.12 10.42 4.62
C GLY A 320 -3.39 9.95 5.86
N PHE A 321 -3.55 10.71 6.94
CA PHE A 321 -2.75 10.53 8.16
C PHE A 321 -3.63 10.47 9.41
N LEU A 322 -3.09 9.83 10.45
CA LEU A 322 -3.53 9.94 11.83
C LEU A 322 -2.36 10.48 12.65
N VAL A 323 -2.59 11.59 13.36
CA VAL A 323 -1.56 12.38 14.01
C VAL A 323 -1.80 12.42 15.51
N SER A 324 -0.75 12.22 16.31
CA SER A 324 -0.85 12.21 17.78
C SER A 324 -1.19 13.58 18.35
N PRO A 325 -1.84 13.65 19.53
CA PRO A 325 -2.33 14.92 20.12
C PRO A 325 -1.23 15.93 20.48
N ASN A 326 0.04 15.51 20.58
CA ASN A 326 1.20 16.37 20.84
C ASN A 326 1.85 16.93 19.57
N LEU A 327 1.22 16.75 18.40
CA LEU A 327 1.59 17.35 17.13
C LEU A 327 0.52 18.37 16.70
N GLU A 328 0.94 19.45 16.04
CA GLU A 328 0.05 20.47 15.48
C GLU A 328 0.04 20.35 13.96
N VAL A 329 -1.11 20.01 13.37
CA VAL A 329 -1.26 19.98 11.92
C VAL A 329 -1.39 21.40 11.37
N SER A 330 -0.41 21.83 10.58
CA SER A 330 -0.39 23.15 9.93
C SER A 330 -1.11 23.14 8.60
N ALA A 331 -0.94 22.07 7.80
CA ALA A 331 -1.60 21.89 6.51
C ALA A 331 -1.68 20.40 6.13
N VAL A 332 -2.68 20.06 5.32
CA VAL A 332 -2.75 18.80 4.58
C VAL A 332 -3.28 19.11 3.19
N GLU A 333 -2.64 18.55 2.17
CA GLU A 333 -2.96 18.80 0.77
C GLU A 333 -2.84 17.51 -0.05
N THR A 334 -3.84 17.22 -0.85
CA THR A 334 -3.75 16.20 -1.90
C THR A 334 -3.18 16.83 -3.15
N VAL A 335 -2.01 16.37 -3.58
CA VAL A 335 -1.34 16.89 -4.79
C VAL A 335 -2.00 16.25 -6.01
N ASP A 336 -2.90 16.98 -6.64
CA ASP A 336 -3.60 16.51 -7.84
C ASP A 336 -2.64 16.37 -9.02
N GLN A 337 -2.40 15.15 -9.42
CA GLN A 337 -1.59 14.79 -10.59
C GLN A 337 -2.45 14.24 -11.74
N GLY A 338 -3.79 14.28 -11.61
CA GLY A 338 -4.71 13.74 -12.60
C GLY A 338 -4.56 12.23 -12.81
N PHE A 339 -4.12 11.49 -11.79
CA PHE A 339 -3.85 10.04 -11.83
C PHE A 339 -2.89 9.61 -12.94
N ALA A 340 -1.97 10.51 -13.35
CA ALA A 340 -1.08 10.28 -14.48
C ALA A 340 -0.10 9.11 -14.25
N PHE A 341 0.32 8.84 -13.01
CA PHE A 341 1.38 7.88 -12.69
C PHE A 341 0.93 6.75 -11.75
N SER A 342 -0.21 6.91 -11.08
CA SER A 342 -0.84 5.95 -10.17
C SER A 342 -2.33 6.21 -10.12
N ASP A 343 -3.12 5.23 -9.77
CA ASP A 343 -4.54 5.35 -9.42
C ASP A 343 -4.78 6.07 -8.09
N HIS A 344 -3.69 6.46 -7.41
CA HIS A 344 -3.72 7.32 -6.23
C HIS A 344 -2.99 8.66 -6.48
N ASN A 345 -3.50 9.72 -5.89
CA ASN A 345 -2.85 11.02 -5.74
C ASN A 345 -2.10 11.09 -4.40
N PRO A 346 -0.89 11.64 -4.35
CA PRO A 346 -0.14 11.76 -3.10
C PRO A 346 -0.75 12.80 -2.15
N VAL A 347 -0.62 12.56 -0.85
CA VAL A 347 -1.06 13.47 0.22
C VAL A 347 0.16 14.00 0.96
N LEU A 348 0.28 15.31 1.05
CA LEU A 348 1.36 16.02 1.77
C LEU A 348 0.82 16.60 3.07
N LEU A 349 1.43 16.23 4.18
CA LEU A 349 1.15 16.74 5.52
C LEU A 349 2.26 17.71 5.95
N THR A 350 1.90 18.86 6.49
CA THR A 350 2.80 19.74 7.24
C THR A 350 2.40 19.75 8.71
N VAL A 351 3.33 19.43 9.58
CA VAL A 351 3.07 19.24 11.00
C VAL A 351 4.21 19.77 11.85
N SER A 352 3.88 20.30 13.04
CA SER A 352 4.86 20.82 13.98
C SER A 352 4.86 20.06 15.29
N LEU A 353 6.05 19.90 15.91
CA LEU A 353 6.18 19.40 17.27
C LEU A 353 5.47 20.37 18.23
N GLY A 354 4.52 19.86 19.02
CA GLY A 354 3.87 20.60 20.10
C GLY A 354 4.84 20.91 21.26
N GLU A 355 4.44 21.81 22.15
CA GLU A 355 5.24 22.19 23.34
C GLU A 355 5.41 21.08 24.36
#